data_3d87e74beae0f39c117fc8b87b05a184
#
_entry.id   3d87e74beae0f39c117fc8b87b05a184
#
_cell.length_a   1.000
_cell.length_b   1.000
_cell.length_c   1.000
_cell.angle_alpha   90.00
_cell.angle_beta   90.00
_cell.angle_gamma   90.00
#
_symmetry.space_group_name_H-M   'P 1'
#
loop_
_entity.id
_entity.type
_entity.pdbx_description
1 polymer ?
#
loop_
_entity_poly.entity_id
_entity_poly.type
_entity_poly.pdbx_seq_one_letter_code
_entity_poly.pdbx_strand_id
1 'polypeptide(L)'
;MQLSRKVSVELGTRRDRQRAATVVEIKVAARKLLVEGGAQAVGLRAVARELGLSAPALYRYFGSHDDLVSALIADLYGDLTEYLEQARDTSEDLGEQLFLVAGGLRDWALAHPAEFGLLFGAPVPNLDDERHELTESHQAAMRFGAVFKDLVAQVYHQQPFPSPPDEDLGPVLVEQLREKSDFFDGIPAGAVYLALNYWTRLYGLICMEVFGQLHWALEDAGAYFEAQLREIGEALGLDCPPAE
;
A
#
# COMPACT_ATOMS: atom_id res chain seq x y z
N MET A 1 39.88 -22.23 15.08
CA MET A 1 40.08 -20.85 15.58
C MET A 1 38.91 -20.02 15.05
N GLN A 2 37.87 -19.95 15.87
CA GLN A 2 36.58 -19.32 15.51
C GLN A 2 36.68 -17.82 15.81
N LEU A 3 36.53 -17.01 14.78
CA LEU A 3 36.34 -15.55 14.91
C LEU A 3 34.83 -15.27 14.97
N SER A 4 34.33 -15.15 16.17
CA SER A 4 33.00 -14.67 16.51
C SER A 4 32.93 -13.16 16.18
N ARG A 5 32.35 -12.79 15.03
CA ARG A 5 32.07 -11.40 14.67
C ARG A 5 30.82 -10.96 15.46
N LYS A 6 31.03 -10.33 16.61
CA LYS A 6 29.99 -9.59 17.31
C LYS A 6 29.53 -8.44 16.41
N VAL A 7 28.31 -8.52 15.88
CA VAL A 7 27.59 -7.37 15.35
C VAL A 7 27.22 -6.50 16.55
N SER A 8 28.01 -5.45 16.79
CA SER A 8 27.66 -4.40 17.75
C SER A 8 26.54 -3.57 17.12
N VAL A 9 25.32 -3.73 17.58
CA VAL A 9 24.25 -2.74 17.36
C VAL A 9 24.72 -1.47 18.07
N GLU A 10 25.15 -0.46 17.31
CA GLU A 10 25.44 0.87 17.85
C GLU A 10 24.12 1.45 18.39
N LEU A 11 23.96 1.37 19.70
CA LEU A 11 22.91 2.09 20.42
C LEU A 11 23.20 3.59 20.24
N GLY A 12 22.43 4.25 19.37
CA GLY A 12 22.52 5.68 19.10
C GLY A 12 22.59 6.52 20.38
N THR A 13 23.20 7.69 20.29
CA THR A 13 23.38 8.58 21.46
C THR A 13 22.03 8.93 22.09
N ARG A 14 22.02 9.42 23.34
CA ARG A 14 20.80 9.94 24.00
C ARG A 14 20.12 11.01 23.13
N ARG A 15 20.90 11.81 22.42
CA ARG A 15 20.42 12.87 21.52
C ARG A 15 19.70 12.27 20.31
N ASP A 16 20.22 11.18 19.73
CA ASP A 16 19.61 10.51 18.58
C ASP A 16 18.27 9.88 18.97
N ARG A 17 18.21 9.23 20.13
CA ARG A 17 16.95 8.68 20.66
C ARG A 17 15.91 9.77 20.91
N GLN A 18 16.32 10.93 21.49
CA GLN A 18 15.42 12.06 21.69
C GLN A 18 14.94 12.64 20.37
N ARG A 19 15.83 12.75 19.36
CA ARG A 19 15.46 13.19 18.02
C ARG A 19 14.45 12.25 17.38
N ALA A 20 14.67 10.93 17.43
CA ALA A 20 13.75 9.93 16.91
C ALA A 20 12.37 10.00 17.58
N ALA A 21 12.33 10.11 18.93
CA ALA A 21 11.07 10.27 19.66
C ALA A 21 10.29 11.51 19.21
N THR A 22 10.97 12.66 19.03
CA THR A 22 10.32 13.88 18.55
C THR A 22 9.80 13.73 17.11
N VAL A 23 10.52 13.01 16.23
CA VAL A 23 10.03 12.73 14.86
C VAL A 23 8.73 11.92 14.91
N VAL A 24 8.65 10.91 15.79
CA VAL A 24 7.41 10.15 15.99
C VAL A 24 6.27 11.06 16.47
N GLU A 25 6.51 11.92 17.47
CA GLU A 25 5.50 12.88 17.98
C GLU A 25 4.99 13.81 16.84
N ILE A 26 5.90 14.30 15.98
CA ILE A 26 5.56 15.14 14.84
C ILE A 26 4.66 14.39 13.85
N LYS A 27 4.96 13.14 13.52
CA LYS A 27 4.17 12.31 12.61
C LYS A 27 2.80 11.98 13.19
N VAL A 28 2.72 11.68 14.48
CA VAL A 28 1.43 11.49 15.19
C VAL A 28 0.56 12.75 15.12
N ALA A 29 1.13 13.92 15.38
CA ALA A 29 0.39 15.17 15.26
C ALA A 29 -0.03 15.49 13.82
N ALA A 30 0.81 15.19 12.83
CA ALA A 30 0.47 15.32 11.41
C ALA A 30 -0.69 14.40 11.01
N ARG A 31 -0.67 13.13 11.45
CA ARG A 31 -1.76 12.16 11.23
C ARG A 31 -3.07 12.60 11.88
N LYS A 32 -3.02 13.15 13.10
CA LYS A 32 -4.19 13.71 13.76
C LYS A 32 -4.82 14.83 12.92
N LEU A 33 -3.99 15.78 12.44
CA LEU A 33 -4.46 16.87 11.58
C LEU A 33 -5.04 16.36 10.25
N LEU A 34 -4.46 15.31 9.68
CA LEU A 34 -4.99 14.63 8.49
C LEU A 34 -6.41 14.10 8.74
N VAL A 35 -6.62 13.40 9.85
CA VAL A 35 -7.92 12.81 10.19
C VAL A 35 -8.97 13.89 10.48
N GLU A 36 -8.59 14.96 11.17
CA GLU A 36 -9.51 16.03 11.58
C GLU A 36 -9.86 17.01 10.44
N GLY A 37 -8.94 17.23 9.49
CA GLY A 37 -9.08 18.29 8.49
C GLY A 37 -8.65 17.95 7.07
N GLY A 38 -8.34 16.68 6.81
CA GLY A 38 -7.88 16.21 5.50
C GLY A 38 -6.43 16.63 5.17
N ALA A 39 -5.97 16.25 3.98
CA ALA A 39 -4.59 16.50 3.53
C ALA A 39 -4.19 17.99 3.59
N GLN A 40 -5.12 18.90 3.36
CA GLN A 40 -4.87 20.36 3.39
C GLN A 40 -4.57 20.90 4.80
N ALA A 41 -4.99 20.18 5.86
CA ALA A 41 -4.71 20.56 7.24
C ALA A 41 -3.28 20.19 7.67
N VAL A 42 -2.63 19.28 6.95
CA VAL A 42 -1.27 18.82 7.26
C VAL A 42 -0.26 19.87 6.79
N GLY A 43 0.38 20.57 7.73
CA GLY A 43 1.41 21.54 7.41
C GLY A 43 2.35 21.81 8.57
N LEU A 44 3.63 22.13 8.29
CA LEU A 44 4.66 22.34 9.31
C LEU A 44 4.24 23.34 10.40
N ARG A 45 3.57 24.43 10.03
CA ARG A 45 3.11 25.43 11.01
C ARG A 45 1.94 24.91 11.86
N ALA A 46 1.05 24.11 11.27
CA ALA A 46 -0.08 23.52 11.98
C ALA A 46 0.41 22.46 12.99
N VAL A 47 1.31 21.60 12.56
CA VAL A 47 1.94 20.59 13.42
C VAL A 47 2.76 21.23 14.53
N ALA A 48 3.54 22.29 14.24
CA ALA A 48 4.27 23.04 15.27
C ALA A 48 3.33 23.58 16.35
N ARG A 49 2.21 24.17 15.94
CA ARG A 49 1.19 24.70 16.87
C ARG A 49 0.56 23.59 17.71
N GLU A 50 0.24 22.45 17.11
CA GLU A 50 -0.33 21.28 17.79
C GLU A 50 0.60 20.77 18.91
N LEU A 51 1.90 20.77 18.65
CA LEU A 51 2.92 20.29 19.60
C LEU A 51 3.45 21.38 20.55
N GLY A 52 2.97 22.63 20.45
CA GLY A 52 3.51 23.74 21.23
C GLY A 52 4.96 24.11 20.87
N LEU A 53 5.40 23.75 19.66
CA LEU A 53 6.75 24.05 19.16
C LEU A 53 6.76 25.33 18.32
N SER A 54 7.92 25.96 18.20
CA SER A 54 8.09 27.04 17.21
C SER A 54 8.26 26.45 15.80
N ALA A 55 7.74 27.13 14.77
CA ALA A 55 7.91 26.68 13.39
C ALA A 55 9.40 26.47 13.01
N PRO A 56 10.36 27.34 13.37
CA PRO A 56 11.77 27.08 13.12
C PRO A 56 12.32 25.81 13.80
N ALA A 57 11.74 25.40 14.95
CA ALA A 57 12.13 24.16 15.60
C ALA A 57 11.72 22.95 14.78
N LEU A 58 10.52 22.98 14.14
CA LEU A 58 10.02 21.91 13.32
C LEU A 58 10.84 21.75 12.02
N TYR A 59 11.25 22.84 11.38
CA TYR A 59 12.13 22.82 10.20
C TYR A 59 13.49 22.17 10.43
N ARG A 60 13.90 21.95 11.68
CA ARG A 60 15.11 21.17 12.01
C ARG A 60 14.91 19.65 11.90
N TYR A 61 13.68 19.19 11.86
CA TYR A 61 13.30 17.80 11.71
C TYR A 61 12.88 17.47 10.27
N PHE A 62 12.08 18.35 9.67
CA PHE A 62 11.60 18.24 8.30
C PHE A 62 11.94 19.51 7.53
N GLY A 63 12.75 19.41 6.47
CA GLY A 63 13.23 20.56 5.71
C GLY A 63 12.14 21.25 4.89
N SER A 64 11.10 20.51 4.51
CA SER A 64 9.97 20.98 3.70
C SER A 64 8.65 20.36 4.15
N HIS A 65 7.55 20.89 3.62
CA HIS A 65 6.23 20.26 3.75
C HIS A 65 6.21 18.87 3.11
N ASP A 66 6.84 18.74 1.95
CA ASP A 66 6.85 17.48 1.19
C ASP A 66 7.64 16.39 1.93
N ASP A 67 8.71 16.75 2.65
CA ASP A 67 9.44 15.79 3.51
C ASP A 67 8.53 15.27 4.64
N LEU A 68 7.73 16.14 5.26
CA LEU A 68 6.79 15.73 6.30
C LEU A 68 5.70 14.82 5.74
N VAL A 69 5.11 15.19 4.61
CA VAL A 69 4.06 14.40 3.95
C VAL A 69 4.62 13.06 3.47
N SER A 70 5.80 13.03 2.88
CA SER A 70 6.48 11.79 2.46
C SER A 70 6.73 10.85 3.64
N ALA A 71 7.20 11.37 4.76
CA ALA A 71 7.40 10.56 5.97
C ALA A 71 6.08 10.04 6.56
N LEU A 72 4.99 10.83 6.49
CA LEU A 72 3.67 10.38 6.91
C LEU A 72 3.13 9.28 5.98
N ILE A 73 3.29 9.43 4.66
CA ILE A 73 2.93 8.42 3.66
C ILE A 73 3.69 7.11 3.92
N ALA A 74 4.99 7.19 4.22
CA ALA A 74 5.80 6.00 4.53
C ALA A 74 5.26 5.25 5.75
N ASP A 75 4.89 5.95 6.82
CA ASP A 75 4.30 5.34 8.02
C ASP A 75 2.94 4.70 7.71
N LEU A 76 2.07 5.41 6.99
CA LEU A 76 0.74 4.90 6.65
C LEU A 76 0.79 3.64 5.77
N TYR A 77 1.70 3.60 4.78
CA TYR A 77 1.95 2.36 4.02
C TYR A 77 2.52 1.26 4.90
N GLY A 78 3.38 1.59 5.86
CA GLY A 78 3.92 0.63 6.83
C GLY A 78 2.82 -0.01 7.67
N ASP A 79 1.97 0.82 8.29
CA ASP A 79 0.82 0.39 9.10
C ASP A 79 -0.15 -0.50 8.28
N LEU A 80 -0.48 -0.06 7.06
CA LEU A 80 -1.36 -0.81 6.16
C LEU A 80 -0.74 -2.15 5.75
N THR A 81 0.54 -2.15 5.39
CA THR A 81 1.25 -3.39 5.01
C THR A 81 1.25 -4.39 6.15
N GLU A 82 1.61 -3.95 7.36
CA GLU A 82 1.62 -4.80 8.55
C GLU A 82 0.22 -5.37 8.84
N TYR A 83 -0.82 -4.56 8.71
CA TYR A 83 -2.21 -4.99 8.88
C TYR A 83 -2.60 -6.10 7.88
N LEU A 84 -2.24 -5.93 6.60
CA LEU A 84 -2.54 -6.90 5.55
C LEU A 84 -1.71 -8.19 5.69
N GLU A 85 -0.44 -8.08 6.06
CA GLU A 85 0.42 -9.24 6.32
C GLU A 85 -0.10 -10.04 7.51
N GLN A 86 -0.51 -9.40 8.59
CA GLN A 86 -1.11 -10.08 9.74
C GLN A 86 -2.42 -10.80 9.34
N ALA A 87 -3.27 -10.19 8.53
CA ALA A 87 -4.48 -10.85 8.01
C ALA A 87 -4.13 -12.05 7.13
N ARG A 88 -3.21 -11.90 6.17
CA ARG A 88 -2.72 -12.97 5.29
C ARG A 88 -2.20 -14.17 6.08
N ASP A 89 -1.37 -13.91 7.08
CA ASP A 89 -0.64 -14.94 7.83
C ASP A 89 -1.56 -15.73 8.79
N THR A 90 -2.87 -15.44 8.83
CA THR A 90 -3.86 -16.25 9.56
C THR A 90 -4.27 -17.52 8.84
N SER A 91 -3.96 -17.67 7.54
CA SER A 91 -4.25 -18.84 6.73
C SER A 91 -3.03 -19.31 5.94
N GLU A 92 -2.96 -20.61 5.66
CA GLU A 92 -1.98 -21.21 4.74
C GLU A 92 -2.58 -21.44 3.33
N ASP A 93 -3.88 -21.27 3.15
CA ASP A 93 -4.57 -21.43 1.87
C ASP A 93 -4.46 -20.14 1.05
N LEU A 94 -3.96 -20.22 -0.19
CA LEU A 94 -3.73 -19.07 -1.05
C LEU A 94 -5.03 -18.36 -1.46
N GLY A 95 -6.13 -19.09 -1.63
CA GLY A 95 -7.44 -18.54 -1.93
C GLY A 95 -7.95 -17.70 -0.75
N GLU A 96 -7.89 -18.28 0.45
CA GLU A 96 -8.28 -17.58 1.69
C GLU A 96 -7.37 -16.37 1.94
N GLN A 97 -6.04 -16.48 1.73
CA GLN A 97 -5.11 -15.36 1.84
C GLN A 97 -5.48 -14.20 0.90
N LEU A 98 -5.87 -14.49 -0.34
CA LEU A 98 -6.30 -13.46 -1.30
C LEU A 98 -7.55 -12.72 -0.79
N PHE A 99 -8.55 -13.46 -0.27
CA PHE A 99 -9.75 -12.87 0.31
C PHE A 99 -9.45 -12.03 1.54
N LEU A 100 -8.60 -12.52 2.45
CA LEU A 100 -8.20 -11.82 3.66
C LEU A 100 -7.44 -10.52 3.35
N VAL A 101 -6.52 -10.53 2.39
CA VAL A 101 -5.75 -9.34 2.01
C VAL A 101 -6.62 -8.33 1.26
N ALA A 102 -7.44 -8.77 0.32
CA ALA A 102 -8.31 -7.86 -0.45
C ALA A 102 -9.45 -7.29 0.43
N GLY A 103 -10.08 -8.11 1.25
CA GLY A 103 -11.07 -7.68 2.26
C GLY A 103 -10.45 -6.73 3.28
N GLY A 104 -9.27 -7.09 3.82
CA GLY A 104 -8.52 -6.26 4.75
C GLY A 104 -8.17 -4.88 4.20
N LEU A 105 -7.79 -4.78 2.91
CA LEU A 105 -7.57 -3.48 2.27
C LEU A 105 -8.85 -2.63 2.26
N ARG A 106 -10.00 -3.23 1.93
CA ARG A 106 -11.29 -2.54 1.95
C ARG A 106 -11.65 -2.09 3.36
N ASP A 107 -11.55 -2.98 4.34
CA ASP A 107 -11.92 -2.69 5.73
C ASP A 107 -11.03 -1.57 6.31
N TRP A 108 -9.73 -1.64 6.04
CA TRP A 108 -8.81 -0.57 6.44
C TRP A 108 -9.16 0.77 5.77
N ALA A 109 -9.46 0.76 4.47
CA ALA A 109 -9.80 1.95 3.71
C ALA A 109 -11.08 2.63 4.24
N LEU A 110 -12.11 1.85 4.57
CA LEU A 110 -13.37 2.34 5.14
C LEU A 110 -13.21 2.86 6.57
N ALA A 111 -12.34 2.22 7.36
CA ALA A 111 -12.03 2.67 8.72
C ALA A 111 -11.13 3.92 8.76
N HIS A 112 -10.34 4.17 7.71
CA HIS A 112 -9.32 5.23 7.64
C HIS A 112 -9.44 6.08 6.35
N PRO A 113 -10.61 6.69 6.06
CA PRO A 113 -10.85 7.35 4.76
C PRO A 113 -9.93 8.53 4.48
N ALA A 114 -9.49 9.27 5.50
CA ALA A 114 -8.57 10.39 5.34
C ALA A 114 -7.15 9.93 4.99
N GLU A 115 -6.67 8.88 5.64
CA GLU A 115 -5.37 8.25 5.36
C GLU A 115 -5.39 7.57 3.99
N PHE A 116 -6.45 6.84 3.66
CA PHE A 116 -6.64 6.26 2.34
C PHE A 116 -6.65 7.35 1.26
N GLY A 117 -7.34 8.47 1.51
CA GLY A 117 -7.33 9.62 0.62
C GLY A 117 -5.94 10.24 0.41
N LEU A 118 -5.08 10.25 1.43
CA LEU A 118 -3.70 10.72 1.29
C LEU A 118 -2.84 9.74 0.48
N LEU A 119 -3.00 8.42 0.70
CA LEU A 119 -2.20 7.40 0.02
C LEU A 119 -2.60 7.22 -1.45
N PHE A 120 -3.90 7.29 -1.75
CA PHE A 120 -4.45 6.83 -3.01
C PHE A 120 -5.32 7.86 -3.74
N GLY A 121 -5.70 8.95 -3.09
CA GLY A 121 -6.61 9.97 -3.64
C GLY A 121 -5.94 11.09 -4.42
N ALA A 122 -4.62 11.19 -4.39
CA ALA A 122 -3.86 12.23 -5.09
C ALA A 122 -2.88 11.63 -6.09
N PRO A 123 -2.57 12.34 -7.20
CA PRO A 123 -1.49 11.94 -8.09
C PRO A 123 -0.18 11.84 -7.33
N VAL A 124 0.61 10.80 -7.59
CA VAL A 124 1.97 10.69 -7.05
C VAL A 124 2.84 11.77 -7.70
N PRO A 125 3.39 12.73 -6.93
CA PRO A 125 4.22 13.78 -7.51
C PRO A 125 5.51 13.19 -8.10
N ASN A 126 5.93 13.68 -9.28
CA ASN A 126 7.25 13.42 -9.86
C ASN A 126 7.61 11.94 -10.07
N LEU A 127 6.68 11.14 -10.62
CA LEU A 127 6.94 9.72 -10.96
C LEU A 127 8.17 9.54 -11.89
N ASP A 128 8.53 10.57 -12.67
CA ASP A 128 9.67 10.55 -13.61
C ASP A 128 11.00 10.99 -12.99
N ASP A 129 11.05 11.34 -11.69
CA ASP A 129 12.31 11.71 -11.03
C ASP A 129 12.99 10.44 -10.49
N GLU A 130 14.16 10.06 -11.06
CA GLU A 130 14.97 8.92 -10.60
C GLU A 130 15.28 8.96 -9.08
N ARG A 131 15.28 10.16 -8.47
CA ARG A 131 15.45 10.35 -7.03
C ARG A 131 14.22 9.91 -6.22
N HIS A 132 13.05 9.73 -6.86
CA HIS A 132 11.83 9.31 -6.20
C HIS A 132 11.91 7.85 -5.73
N GLU A 133 12.59 6.99 -6.49
CA GLU A 133 12.82 5.58 -6.15
C GLU A 133 13.58 5.37 -4.84
N LEU A 134 14.30 6.40 -4.37
CA LEU A 134 15.10 6.35 -3.15
C LEU A 134 14.36 6.84 -1.90
N THR A 135 13.14 7.36 -2.03
CA THR A 135 12.39 7.90 -0.88
C THR A 135 11.82 6.78 -0.01
N GLU A 136 11.73 7.03 1.31
CA GLU A 136 11.10 6.10 2.26
C GLU A 136 9.65 5.79 1.89
N SER A 137 8.89 6.79 1.40
CA SER A 137 7.52 6.62 0.95
C SER A 137 7.40 5.70 -0.26
N HIS A 138 8.30 5.83 -1.25
CA HIS A 138 8.32 4.93 -2.41
C HIS A 138 8.64 3.49 -1.99
N GLN A 139 9.68 3.31 -1.15
CA GLN A 139 10.02 1.99 -0.63
C GLN A 139 8.88 1.35 0.18
N ALA A 140 8.16 2.14 0.96
CA ALA A 140 6.98 1.67 1.70
C ALA A 140 5.83 1.27 0.76
N ALA A 141 5.56 2.07 -0.29
CA ALA A 141 4.57 1.75 -1.32
C ALA A 141 4.92 0.46 -2.08
N MET A 142 6.22 0.24 -2.39
CA MET A 142 6.68 -1.00 -3.02
C MET A 142 6.47 -2.22 -2.13
N ARG A 143 6.74 -2.11 -0.82
CA ARG A 143 6.46 -3.20 0.14
C ARG A 143 4.97 -3.52 0.22
N PHE A 144 4.12 -2.48 0.27
CA PHE A 144 2.67 -2.66 0.20
C PHE A 144 2.24 -3.40 -1.08
N GLY A 145 2.74 -2.98 -2.25
CA GLY A 145 2.46 -3.64 -3.53
C GLY A 145 2.93 -5.10 -3.57
N ALA A 146 4.03 -5.41 -2.87
CA ALA A 146 4.57 -6.77 -2.81
C ALA A 146 3.60 -7.77 -2.16
N VAL A 147 2.78 -7.35 -1.20
CA VAL A 147 1.78 -8.23 -0.56
C VAL A 147 0.86 -8.87 -1.59
N PHE A 148 0.35 -8.09 -2.54
CA PHE A 148 -0.54 -8.58 -3.60
C PHE A 148 0.21 -9.31 -4.71
N LYS A 149 1.33 -8.74 -5.14
CA LYS A 149 2.19 -9.29 -6.18
C LYS A 149 2.66 -10.70 -5.83
N ASP A 150 3.16 -10.89 -4.60
CA ASP A 150 3.70 -12.16 -4.15
C ASP A 150 2.60 -13.24 -4.07
N LEU A 151 1.39 -12.88 -3.65
CA LEU A 151 0.25 -13.80 -3.66
C LEU A 151 -0.10 -14.25 -5.08
N VAL A 152 -0.22 -13.33 -6.04
CA VAL A 152 -0.53 -13.68 -7.44
C VAL A 152 0.56 -14.57 -8.03
N ALA A 153 1.84 -14.26 -7.78
CA ALA A 153 2.96 -15.08 -8.26
C ALA A 153 2.92 -16.49 -7.64
N GLN A 154 2.66 -16.61 -6.32
CA GLN A 154 2.54 -17.91 -5.65
C GLN A 154 1.39 -18.73 -6.21
N VAL A 155 0.20 -18.13 -6.40
CA VAL A 155 -0.95 -18.79 -7.03
C VAL A 155 -0.56 -19.32 -8.41
N TYR A 156 0.05 -18.50 -9.26
CA TYR A 156 0.45 -18.90 -10.60
C TYR A 156 1.49 -20.04 -10.59
N HIS A 157 2.48 -19.99 -9.70
CA HIS A 157 3.51 -21.03 -9.62
C HIS A 157 2.97 -22.35 -9.04
N GLN A 158 1.99 -22.27 -8.14
CA GLN A 158 1.36 -23.46 -7.59
C GLN A 158 0.41 -24.11 -8.61
N GLN A 159 -0.42 -23.31 -9.26
CA GLN A 159 -1.38 -23.74 -10.27
C GLN A 159 -1.55 -22.63 -11.33
N PRO A 160 -0.85 -22.75 -12.48
CA PRO A 160 -1.00 -21.79 -13.56
C PRO A 160 -2.47 -21.66 -14.00
N PHE A 161 -2.99 -20.44 -13.93
CA PHE A 161 -4.34 -20.12 -14.38
C PHE A 161 -4.37 -19.65 -15.84
N PRO A 162 -5.50 -19.85 -16.56
CA PRO A 162 -5.63 -19.39 -17.93
C PRO A 162 -5.41 -17.88 -18.04
N SER A 163 -4.54 -17.46 -18.94
CA SER A 163 -4.24 -16.06 -19.19
C SER A 163 -4.18 -15.77 -20.70
N PRO A 164 -4.47 -14.54 -21.14
CA PRO A 164 -4.41 -14.17 -22.56
C PRO A 164 -3.01 -14.44 -23.13
N PRO A 165 -2.91 -15.02 -24.35
CA PRO A 165 -1.65 -15.13 -25.04
C PRO A 165 -1.16 -13.76 -25.51
N ASP A 166 0.15 -13.61 -25.71
CA ASP A 166 0.78 -12.35 -26.10
C ASP A 166 0.19 -11.73 -27.38
N GLU A 167 -0.28 -12.57 -28.33
CA GLU A 167 -0.91 -12.13 -29.57
C GLU A 167 -2.22 -11.37 -29.36
N ASP A 168 -2.95 -11.63 -28.27
CA ASP A 168 -4.21 -10.97 -27.93
C ASP A 168 -4.00 -9.62 -27.19
N LEU A 169 -2.83 -9.41 -26.59
CA LEU A 169 -2.52 -8.20 -25.83
C LEU A 169 -1.90 -7.08 -26.67
N GLY A 170 -1.37 -7.41 -27.83
CA GLY A 170 -0.66 -6.49 -28.69
C GLY A 170 0.78 -6.17 -28.26
N PRO A 171 1.67 -5.82 -29.19
CA PRO A 171 3.12 -5.82 -28.96
C PRO A 171 3.58 -4.77 -27.93
N VAL A 172 2.96 -3.60 -27.90
CA VAL A 172 3.37 -2.50 -26.99
C VAL A 172 3.09 -2.87 -25.54
N LEU A 173 1.88 -3.43 -25.27
CA LEU A 173 1.51 -3.83 -23.92
C LEU A 173 2.36 -5.02 -23.45
N VAL A 174 2.57 -6.02 -24.32
CA VAL A 174 3.38 -7.19 -24.00
C VAL A 174 4.80 -6.79 -23.62
N GLU A 175 5.43 -5.85 -24.33
CA GLU A 175 6.78 -5.36 -24.03
C GLU A 175 6.83 -4.73 -22.62
N GLN A 176 5.90 -3.83 -22.32
CA GLN A 176 5.79 -3.20 -21.00
C GLN A 176 5.57 -4.20 -19.86
N LEU A 177 4.73 -5.22 -20.08
CA LEU A 177 4.47 -6.25 -19.09
C LEU A 177 5.68 -7.18 -18.89
N ARG A 178 6.43 -7.48 -19.95
CA ARG A 178 7.66 -8.27 -19.86
C ARG A 178 8.78 -7.54 -19.11
N GLU A 179 8.90 -6.22 -19.25
CA GLU A 179 9.84 -5.41 -18.46
C GLU A 179 9.55 -5.51 -16.95
N LYS A 180 8.31 -5.85 -16.57
CA LYS A 180 7.90 -6.06 -15.17
C LYS A 180 7.91 -7.53 -14.74
N SER A 181 8.29 -8.46 -15.61
CA SER A 181 8.28 -9.90 -15.32
C SER A 181 9.12 -10.24 -14.08
N ASP A 182 10.32 -9.67 -13.96
CA ASP A 182 11.19 -9.90 -12.79
C ASP A 182 10.53 -9.39 -11.50
N PHE A 183 9.80 -8.28 -11.56
CA PHE A 183 9.04 -7.78 -10.42
C PHE A 183 7.92 -8.74 -10.00
N PHE A 184 7.33 -9.50 -10.93
CA PHE A 184 6.31 -10.51 -10.69
C PHE A 184 6.86 -11.94 -10.67
N ASP A 185 8.10 -12.16 -10.23
CA ASP A 185 8.75 -13.46 -10.07
C ASP A 185 8.72 -14.35 -11.34
N GLY A 186 8.83 -13.69 -12.52
CA GLY A 186 8.95 -14.38 -13.82
C GLY A 186 7.65 -14.94 -14.38
N ILE A 187 6.46 -14.58 -13.87
CA ILE A 187 5.20 -15.03 -14.47
C ILE A 187 4.99 -14.41 -15.86
N PRO A 188 4.26 -15.09 -16.79
CA PRO A 188 4.04 -14.60 -18.16
C PRO A 188 3.32 -13.26 -18.23
N ALA A 189 3.53 -12.51 -19.31
CA ALA A 189 2.88 -11.22 -19.55
C ALA A 189 1.35 -11.27 -19.43
N GLY A 190 0.71 -12.32 -19.92
CA GLY A 190 -0.74 -12.52 -19.77
C GLY A 190 -1.19 -12.66 -18.30
N ALA A 191 -0.39 -13.32 -17.45
CA ALA A 191 -0.69 -13.43 -16.02
C ALA A 191 -0.48 -12.07 -15.30
N VAL A 192 0.57 -11.32 -15.65
CA VAL A 192 0.78 -9.94 -15.16
C VAL A 192 -0.38 -9.02 -15.58
N TYR A 193 -0.86 -9.16 -16.82
CA TYR A 193 -2.05 -8.44 -17.30
C TYR A 193 -3.27 -8.69 -16.42
N LEU A 194 -3.55 -9.96 -16.09
CA LEU A 194 -4.68 -10.30 -15.22
C LEU A 194 -4.49 -9.77 -13.80
N ALA A 195 -3.28 -9.85 -13.25
CA ALA A 195 -2.96 -9.27 -11.94
C ALA A 195 -3.27 -7.78 -11.89
N LEU A 196 -2.85 -7.01 -12.92
CA LEU A 196 -3.14 -5.59 -13.04
C LEU A 196 -4.63 -5.31 -13.25
N ASN A 197 -5.34 -6.14 -14.03
CA ASN A 197 -6.77 -6.01 -14.26
C ASN A 197 -7.55 -6.19 -12.94
N TYR A 198 -7.25 -7.23 -12.18
CA TYR A 198 -7.90 -7.49 -10.90
C TYR A 198 -7.55 -6.44 -9.85
N TRP A 199 -6.30 -6.01 -9.80
CA TRP A 199 -5.88 -4.90 -8.96
C TRP A 199 -6.68 -3.63 -9.25
N THR A 200 -6.74 -3.19 -10.51
CA THR A 200 -7.44 -1.97 -10.90
C THR A 200 -8.95 -2.06 -10.65
N ARG A 201 -9.54 -3.25 -10.81
CA ARG A 201 -10.97 -3.51 -10.54
C ARG A 201 -11.28 -3.36 -9.06
N LEU A 202 -10.55 -4.07 -8.17
CA LEU A 202 -10.78 -4.02 -6.73
C LEU A 202 -10.42 -2.65 -6.15
N TYR A 203 -9.27 -2.13 -6.52
CA TYR A 203 -8.83 -0.80 -6.11
C TYR A 203 -9.83 0.30 -6.53
N GLY A 204 -10.30 0.27 -7.78
CA GLY A 204 -11.30 1.22 -8.26
C GLY A 204 -12.61 1.14 -7.49
N LEU A 205 -13.06 -0.08 -7.16
CA LEU A 205 -14.26 -0.30 -6.36
C LEU A 205 -14.10 0.28 -4.95
N ILE A 206 -12.98 0.00 -4.27
CA ILE A 206 -12.68 0.54 -2.93
C ILE A 206 -12.64 2.08 -2.98
N CYS A 207 -11.97 2.67 -3.98
CA CYS A 207 -11.95 4.13 -4.15
C CYS A 207 -13.36 4.72 -4.30
N MET A 208 -14.20 4.12 -5.16
CA MET A 208 -15.57 4.59 -5.39
C MET A 208 -16.44 4.47 -4.12
N GLU A 209 -16.21 3.44 -3.31
CA GLU A 209 -16.91 3.24 -2.05
C GLU A 209 -16.46 4.27 -0.99
N VAL A 210 -15.16 4.37 -0.73
CA VAL A 210 -14.58 5.30 0.26
C VAL A 210 -14.95 6.76 -0.04
N PHE A 211 -14.94 7.15 -1.31
CA PHE A 211 -15.29 8.51 -1.74
C PHE A 211 -16.79 8.73 -2.00
N GLY A 212 -17.64 7.76 -1.64
CA GLY A 212 -19.10 7.88 -1.72
C GLY A 212 -19.66 7.90 -3.14
N GLN A 213 -18.91 7.47 -4.13
CA GLN A 213 -19.28 7.53 -5.55
C GLN A 213 -20.23 6.40 -5.98
N LEU A 214 -20.51 5.43 -5.10
CA LEU A 214 -21.43 4.31 -5.35
C LEU A 214 -22.83 4.50 -4.75
N HIS A 215 -23.07 5.52 -3.94
CA HIS A 215 -24.33 5.71 -3.21
C HIS A 215 -25.56 5.87 -4.12
N TRP A 216 -25.38 6.23 -5.38
CA TRP A 216 -26.45 6.28 -6.36
C TRP A 216 -27.00 4.90 -6.78
N ALA A 217 -26.18 3.83 -6.59
CA ALA A 217 -26.51 2.48 -7.01
C ALA A 217 -26.62 1.50 -5.83
N LEU A 218 -25.81 1.67 -4.80
CA LEU A 218 -25.68 0.76 -3.67
C LEU A 218 -25.69 1.54 -2.34
N GLU A 219 -26.49 1.12 -1.39
CA GLU A 219 -26.44 1.65 -0.01
C GLU A 219 -25.21 1.12 0.74
N ASP A 220 -24.87 -0.16 0.48
CA ASP A 220 -23.69 -0.86 0.97
C ASP A 220 -23.07 -1.63 -0.19
N ALA A 221 -21.77 -1.41 -0.42
CA ALA A 221 -21.04 -2.08 -1.49
C ALA A 221 -20.40 -3.41 -1.04
N GLY A 222 -20.54 -3.85 0.22
CA GLY A 222 -19.90 -5.04 0.76
C GLY A 222 -20.22 -6.30 -0.05
N ALA A 223 -21.50 -6.62 -0.19
CA ALA A 223 -21.90 -7.81 -0.98
C ALA A 223 -21.46 -7.73 -2.45
N TYR A 224 -21.43 -6.53 -3.04
CA TYR A 224 -20.93 -6.35 -4.39
C TYR A 224 -19.41 -6.57 -4.46
N PHE A 225 -18.64 -6.05 -3.48
CA PHE A 225 -17.20 -6.28 -3.38
C PHE A 225 -16.88 -7.77 -3.25
N GLU A 226 -17.57 -8.50 -2.38
CA GLU A 226 -17.39 -9.95 -2.21
C GLU A 226 -17.71 -10.73 -3.48
N ALA A 227 -18.78 -10.36 -4.21
CA ALA A 227 -19.10 -10.97 -5.48
C ALA A 227 -17.98 -10.77 -6.51
N GLN A 228 -17.40 -9.56 -6.58
CA GLN A 228 -16.28 -9.24 -7.46
C GLN A 228 -15.02 -10.03 -7.07
N LEU A 229 -14.75 -10.14 -5.77
CA LEU A 229 -13.58 -10.87 -5.27
C LEU A 229 -13.70 -12.37 -5.53
N ARG A 230 -14.90 -12.94 -5.37
CA ARG A 230 -15.16 -14.35 -5.69
C ARG A 230 -14.98 -14.64 -7.18
N GLU A 231 -15.51 -13.79 -8.06
CA GLU A 231 -15.30 -13.91 -9.51
C GLU A 231 -13.81 -13.91 -9.87
N ILE A 232 -13.01 -13.08 -9.21
CA ILE A 232 -11.56 -13.04 -9.38
C ILE A 232 -10.92 -14.35 -8.89
N GLY A 233 -11.29 -14.84 -7.70
CA GLY A 233 -10.80 -16.11 -7.17
C GLY A 233 -11.09 -17.28 -8.10
N GLU A 234 -12.33 -17.41 -8.58
CA GLU A 234 -12.73 -18.43 -9.56
C GLU A 234 -11.89 -18.35 -10.84
N ALA A 235 -11.65 -17.14 -11.36
CA ALA A 235 -10.84 -16.95 -12.57
C ALA A 235 -9.36 -17.32 -12.36
N LEU A 236 -8.86 -17.23 -11.12
CA LEU A 236 -7.52 -17.68 -10.72
C LEU A 236 -7.48 -19.18 -10.36
N GLY A 237 -8.61 -19.90 -10.43
CA GLY A 237 -8.72 -21.32 -10.07
C GLY A 237 -8.60 -21.59 -8.57
N LEU A 238 -8.94 -20.61 -7.73
CA LEU A 238 -8.90 -20.70 -6.28
C LEU A 238 -10.25 -21.16 -5.71
N ASP A 239 -10.20 -21.96 -4.65
CA ASP A 239 -11.39 -22.27 -3.85
C ASP A 239 -11.79 -21.02 -3.06
N CYS A 240 -12.99 -20.53 -3.33
CA CYS A 240 -13.50 -19.31 -2.71
C CYS A 240 -14.32 -19.64 -1.47
N PRO A 241 -14.19 -18.88 -0.37
CA PRO A 241 -15.09 -19.00 0.77
C PRO A 241 -16.56 -18.86 0.35
N PRO A 242 -17.51 -19.58 1.00
CA PRO A 242 -18.93 -19.43 0.71
C PRO A 242 -19.38 -17.98 0.97
N ALA A 243 -20.41 -17.52 0.23
CA ALA A 243 -21.03 -16.24 0.51
C ALA A 243 -21.71 -16.27 1.90
N GLU A 244 -21.44 -15.25 2.72
CA GLU A 244 -22.17 -15.04 3.98
C GLU A 244 -23.59 -14.49 3.73
#